data_a3898ef830b5e75f999c095f3ae3811c
#
_entry.id   a3898ef830b5e75f999c095f3ae3811c
#
_cell.length_a   1.000
_cell.length_b   1.000
_cell.length_c   1.000
_cell.angle_alpha   90.00
_cell.angle_beta   90.00
_cell.angle_gamma   90.00
#
_symmetry.space_group_name_H-M   'P 1'
#
loop_
_entity.id
_entity.type
_entity.pdbx_description
1 polymer ?
#
loop_
_entity_poly.entity_id
_entity_poly.type
_entity_poly.pdbx_seq_one_letter_code
_entity_poly.pdbx_strand_id
1 'polypeptide(L)'
;GCPNPDNDTGCTSGFSDIAQTWSSVKPLATAYSSSMVIMGGGYDPCEDSDPISDTCRSSSKGNRAYVMNAETGALLNSSNPFVTDRGVAADVFVVPDQTTGLAMFAYAVDLGGNIYRISGAGNTPFGTTNPSTWIMTKIASLGCDTTALCTPNRKFMFAPDVVEDGGTYFLL
;
A
#
# COMPACT_ATOMS: atom_id res chain seq x y z
N GLY A 1 13.50 9.81 -2.69
CA GLY A 1 12.51 10.84 -2.47
C GLY A 1 12.35 11.81 -3.63
N CYS A 2 11.50 12.79 -3.45
CA CYS A 2 11.22 13.88 -4.40
C CYS A 2 11.67 15.20 -3.78
N PRO A 3 12.80 15.80 -4.20
CA PRO A 3 13.26 17.08 -3.64
C PRO A 3 12.37 18.25 -3.99
N ASN A 4 11.59 18.16 -5.08
CA ASN A 4 10.58 19.14 -5.43
C ASN A 4 9.24 18.45 -5.71
N PRO A 5 8.37 18.30 -4.70
CA PRO A 5 7.10 17.60 -4.82
C PRO A 5 6.06 18.35 -5.66
N ASP A 6 6.21 19.67 -5.85
CA ASP A 6 5.24 20.48 -6.59
C ASP A 6 5.26 20.23 -8.10
N ASN A 7 6.41 19.81 -8.63
CA ASN A 7 6.58 19.56 -10.06
C ASN A 7 7.34 18.27 -10.38
N ASP A 8 7.55 17.41 -9.39
CA ASP A 8 8.24 16.12 -9.49
C ASP A 8 9.68 16.19 -10.05
N THR A 9 10.31 17.37 -9.99
CA THR A 9 11.67 17.55 -10.50
C THR A 9 12.68 16.91 -9.55
N GLY A 10 13.50 16.01 -10.09
CA GLY A 10 14.55 15.32 -9.35
C GLY A 10 14.07 14.17 -8.48
N CYS A 11 12.82 13.72 -8.63
CA CYS A 11 12.36 12.53 -7.94
C CYS A 11 13.23 11.31 -8.27
N THR A 12 13.56 10.53 -7.26
CA THR A 12 14.12 9.20 -7.47
C THR A 12 13.14 8.37 -8.29
N SER A 13 13.63 7.64 -9.27
CA SER A 13 12.79 6.82 -10.15
C SER A 13 11.84 5.92 -9.35
N GLY A 14 10.56 5.94 -9.72
CA GLY A 14 9.49 5.18 -9.07
C GLY A 14 8.86 5.86 -7.83
N PHE A 15 9.35 7.04 -7.40
CA PHE A 15 8.83 7.76 -6.23
C PHE A 15 8.10 9.08 -6.57
N SER A 16 7.81 9.34 -7.85
CA SER A 16 7.06 10.55 -8.26
C SER A 16 5.64 10.61 -7.69
N ASP A 17 5.03 9.44 -7.48
CA ASP A 17 3.66 9.33 -6.96
C ASP A 17 3.58 9.36 -5.44
N ILE A 18 4.68 9.64 -4.74
CA ILE A 18 4.66 9.76 -3.29
C ILE A 18 3.97 11.07 -2.89
N ALA A 19 3.06 11.00 -1.94
CA ALA A 19 2.32 12.13 -1.40
C ALA A 19 2.78 12.46 0.03
N GLN A 20 1.92 13.04 0.86
CA GLN A 20 2.23 13.26 2.27
C GLN A 20 2.27 11.92 2.99
N THR A 21 3.44 11.50 3.43
CA THR A 21 3.70 10.18 4.01
C THR A 21 3.27 10.12 5.48
N TRP A 22 2.02 9.79 5.74
CA TRP A 22 1.50 9.56 7.09
C TRP A 22 1.70 8.10 7.53
N SER A 23 1.84 7.18 6.56
CA SER A 23 2.15 5.78 6.81
C SER A 23 3.52 5.62 7.45
N SER A 24 3.59 4.91 8.56
CA SER A 24 4.85 4.49 9.15
C SER A 24 5.51 3.42 8.30
N VAL A 25 6.81 3.47 8.18
CA VAL A 25 7.60 2.42 7.53
C VAL A 25 7.57 1.15 8.40
N LYS A 26 7.12 0.03 7.85
CA LYS A 26 7.04 -1.26 8.55
C LYS A 26 8.14 -2.21 8.08
N PRO A 27 8.80 -2.93 9.00
CA PRO A 27 9.71 -4.01 8.65
C PRO A 27 8.98 -5.10 7.86
N LEU A 28 9.67 -5.65 6.85
CA LEU A 28 9.15 -6.69 5.98
C LEU A 28 10.22 -7.77 5.78
N ALA A 29 10.45 -8.58 6.81
CA ALA A 29 11.38 -9.69 6.75
C ALA A 29 10.70 -10.92 6.15
N THR A 30 11.27 -11.48 5.08
CA THR A 30 10.81 -12.71 4.43
C THR A 30 11.97 -13.70 4.29
N ALA A 31 11.69 -14.91 3.84
CA ALA A 31 12.76 -15.86 3.52
C ALA A 31 13.60 -15.46 2.29
N TYR A 32 13.11 -14.49 1.48
CA TYR A 32 13.89 -13.88 0.40
C TYR A 32 14.93 -12.89 0.95
N SER A 33 14.53 -12.02 1.88
CA SER A 33 15.41 -11.01 2.48
C SER A 33 14.85 -10.53 3.82
N SER A 34 15.73 -10.30 4.79
CA SER A 34 15.40 -9.67 6.08
C SER A 34 15.49 -8.14 6.05
N SER A 35 16.15 -7.56 5.04
CA SER A 35 16.44 -6.11 4.96
C SER A 35 15.46 -5.40 4.04
N MET A 36 14.16 -5.60 4.27
CA MET A 36 13.09 -4.93 3.50
C MET A 36 12.16 -4.16 4.42
N VAL A 37 11.55 -3.12 3.84
CA VAL A 37 10.49 -2.33 4.48
C VAL A 37 9.36 -2.09 3.50
N ILE A 38 8.16 -1.84 4.04
CA ILE A 38 6.97 -1.49 3.28
C ILE A 38 6.29 -0.25 3.88
N MET A 39 5.72 0.60 3.02
CA MET A 39 4.93 1.76 3.44
C MET A 39 3.87 2.12 2.41
N GLY A 40 2.84 2.87 2.83
CA GLY A 40 1.87 3.50 1.94
C GLY A 40 2.44 4.73 1.23
N GLY A 41 1.85 5.07 0.10
CA GLY A 41 2.26 6.22 -0.72
C GLY A 41 1.86 7.57 -0.14
N GLY A 42 0.86 7.61 0.74
CA GLY A 42 0.50 8.78 1.49
C GLY A 42 -0.84 9.42 1.14
N TYR A 43 -1.03 10.63 1.64
CA TYR A 43 -2.24 11.44 1.50
C TYR A 43 -2.00 12.58 0.51
N ASP A 44 -2.91 12.76 -0.43
CA ASP A 44 -2.93 13.91 -1.34
C ASP A 44 -4.02 14.88 -0.89
N PRO A 45 -3.78 16.22 -0.83
CA PRO A 45 -4.81 17.23 -0.52
C PRO A 45 -6.05 17.18 -1.42
N CYS A 46 -5.94 16.59 -2.60
CA CYS A 46 -7.08 16.27 -3.45
C CYS A 46 -8.15 15.41 -2.75
N GLU A 47 -7.74 14.65 -1.74
CA GLU A 47 -8.64 13.82 -0.94
C GLU A 47 -9.48 14.62 0.08
N ASP A 48 -9.23 15.94 0.26
CA ASP A 48 -9.99 16.78 1.18
C ASP A 48 -11.45 16.98 0.72
N SER A 49 -11.69 16.90 -0.60
CA SER A 49 -13.03 17.04 -1.15
C SER A 49 -13.86 15.77 -0.96
N ASP A 50 -15.14 15.93 -0.64
CA ASP A 50 -16.10 14.84 -0.56
C ASP A 50 -17.43 15.24 -1.26
N PRO A 51 -17.78 14.63 -2.39
CA PRO A 51 -16.97 13.63 -3.13
C PRO A 51 -15.70 14.23 -3.75
N ILE A 52 -14.69 13.39 -3.94
CA ILE A 52 -13.48 13.81 -4.65
C ILE A 52 -13.81 14.23 -6.08
N SER A 53 -13.19 15.32 -6.54
CA SER A 53 -13.38 15.78 -7.93
C SER A 53 -12.78 14.78 -8.94
N ASP A 54 -13.32 14.73 -10.15
CA ASP A 54 -12.81 13.86 -11.21
C ASP A 54 -11.37 14.21 -11.60
N THR A 55 -11.00 15.49 -11.54
CA THR A 55 -9.62 15.93 -11.78
C THR A 55 -8.67 15.34 -10.75
N CYS A 56 -9.02 15.44 -9.47
CA CYS A 56 -8.25 14.86 -8.39
C CYS A 56 -8.19 13.33 -8.46
N ARG A 57 -9.29 12.68 -8.83
CA ARG A 57 -9.36 11.23 -9.00
C ARG A 57 -8.34 10.71 -10.01
N SER A 58 -8.09 11.47 -11.06
CA SER A 58 -7.16 11.09 -12.13
C SER A 58 -5.72 11.52 -11.89
N SER A 59 -5.47 12.45 -10.99
CA SER A 59 -4.15 13.06 -10.77
C SER A 59 -3.63 12.98 -9.33
N SER A 60 -4.42 12.38 -8.40
CA SER A 60 -4.00 12.26 -7.01
C SER A 60 -2.76 11.38 -6.87
N LYS A 61 -1.87 11.80 -5.98
CA LYS A 61 -0.69 11.04 -5.59
C LYS A 61 -0.99 10.12 -4.38
N GLY A 62 0.00 9.33 -4.00
CA GLY A 62 -0.11 8.47 -2.82
C GLY A 62 -0.82 7.14 -3.06
N ASN A 63 -1.33 6.89 -4.26
CA ASN A 63 -2.08 5.69 -4.64
C ASN A 63 -1.19 4.48 -4.88
N ARG A 64 -0.23 4.24 -4.00
CA ARG A 64 0.72 3.12 -4.10
C ARG A 64 1.11 2.57 -2.74
N ALA A 65 1.56 1.31 -2.73
CA ALA A 65 2.39 0.76 -1.66
C ALA A 65 3.81 0.50 -2.19
N TYR A 66 4.80 0.87 -1.38
CA TYR A 66 6.21 0.79 -1.73
C TYR A 66 6.91 -0.27 -0.91
N VAL A 67 7.62 -1.19 -1.59
CA VAL A 67 8.53 -2.16 -0.96
C VAL A 67 9.95 -1.75 -1.31
N MET A 68 10.76 -1.52 -0.29
CA MET A 68 12.10 -0.96 -0.44
C MET A 68 13.13 -1.82 0.30
N ASN A 69 14.35 -1.81 -0.22
CA ASN A 69 15.50 -2.29 0.53
C ASN A 69 15.78 -1.33 1.69
N ALA A 70 15.85 -1.84 2.91
CA ALA A 70 15.99 -1.03 4.12
C ALA A 70 17.37 -0.36 4.27
N GLU A 71 18.39 -0.89 3.59
CA GLU A 71 19.76 -0.38 3.67
C GLU A 71 20.03 0.68 2.62
N THR A 72 19.49 0.50 1.41
CA THR A 72 19.82 1.35 0.25
C THR A 72 18.70 2.31 -0.12
N GLY A 73 17.45 2.09 0.35
CA GLY A 73 16.26 2.79 -0.08
C GLY A 73 15.81 2.45 -1.49
N ALA A 74 16.42 1.47 -2.15
CA ALA A 74 16.06 1.07 -3.50
C ALA A 74 14.67 0.44 -3.55
N LEU A 75 13.85 0.85 -4.52
CA LEU A 75 12.53 0.29 -4.74
C LEU A 75 12.64 -1.13 -5.31
N LEU A 76 12.01 -2.11 -4.65
CA LEU A 76 12.10 -3.53 -5.00
C LEU A 76 10.94 -4.00 -5.88
N ASN A 77 9.82 -3.28 -5.90
CA ASN A 77 8.66 -3.58 -6.73
C ASN A 77 8.46 -2.60 -7.89
N SER A 78 9.53 -2.00 -8.41
CA SER A 78 9.48 -1.00 -9.48
C SER A 78 8.92 -1.55 -10.80
N SER A 79 9.18 -2.81 -11.12
CA SER A 79 8.68 -3.48 -12.32
C SER A 79 7.21 -3.92 -12.20
N ASN A 80 6.68 -3.99 -10.98
CA ASN A 80 5.29 -4.35 -10.68
C ASN A 80 4.79 -3.47 -9.53
N PRO A 81 4.53 -2.18 -9.77
CA PRO A 81 4.11 -1.26 -8.73
C PRO A 81 2.74 -1.64 -8.17
N PHE A 82 2.58 -1.58 -6.86
CA PHE A 82 1.32 -1.84 -6.17
C PHE A 82 0.45 -0.58 -6.22
N VAL A 83 -0.36 -0.47 -7.27
CA VAL A 83 -1.24 0.68 -7.51
C VAL A 83 -2.60 0.42 -6.89
N THR A 84 -3.06 1.35 -6.05
CA THR A 84 -4.40 1.38 -5.46
C THR A 84 -5.30 2.39 -6.17
N ASP A 85 -6.59 2.35 -5.95
CA ASP A 85 -7.51 3.31 -6.58
C ASP A 85 -7.37 4.73 -5.99
N ARG A 86 -7.00 4.82 -4.72
CA ARG A 86 -6.86 6.08 -3.97
C ARG A 86 -5.58 6.06 -3.11
N GLY A 87 -5.27 7.16 -2.47
CA GLY A 87 -4.11 7.29 -1.60
C GLY A 87 -4.07 6.27 -0.45
N VAL A 88 -2.90 5.72 -0.17
CA VAL A 88 -2.63 4.82 0.96
C VAL A 88 -2.01 5.64 2.08
N ALA A 89 -2.87 6.32 2.86
CA ALA A 89 -2.44 7.16 3.98
C ALA A 89 -2.20 6.35 5.26
N ALA A 90 -2.90 5.24 5.41
CA ALA A 90 -2.76 4.34 6.56
C ALA A 90 -1.46 3.54 6.52
N ASP A 91 -1.06 3.03 7.67
CA ASP A 91 0.00 2.03 7.75
C ASP A 91 -0.36 0.77 6.97
N VAL A 92 0.65 0.13 6.39
CA VAL A 92 0.49 -1.22 5.83
C VAL A 92 0.65 -2.24 6.97
N PHE A 93 -0.33 -3.13 7.13
CA PHE A 93 -0.26 -4.19 8.13
C PHE A 93 0.49 -5.39 7.56
N VAL A 94 1.55 -5.82 8.22
CA VAL A 94 2.34 -7.00 7.84
C VAL A 94 1.96 -8.17 8.74
N VAL A 95 1.50 -9.26 8.14
CA VAL A 95 1.10 -10.49 8.85
C VAL A 95 2.31 -11.39 9.02
N PRO A 96 2.77 -11.62 10.26
CA PRO A 96 3.87 -12.56 10.51
C PRO A 96 3.37 -14.01 10.55
N ASP A 97 4.21 -14.92 10.14
CA ASP A 97 4.11 -16.33 10.50
C ASP A 97 4.37 -16.50 12.00
N GLN A 98 3.47 -17.17 12.69
CA GLN A 98 3.51 -17.29 14.16
C GLN A 98 4.71 -18.09 14.68
N THR A 99 5.31 -18.93 13.84
CA THR A 99 6.43 -19.80 14.21
C THR A 99 7.78 -19.14 13.91
N THR A 100 7.89 -18.52 12.72
CA THR A 100 9.17 -17.99 12.22
C THR A 100 9.30 -16.48 12.41
N GLY A 101 8.19 -15.78 12.61
CA GLY A 101 8.13 -14.31 12.62
C GLY A 101 8.31 -13.66 11.24
N LEU A 102 8.50 -14.46 10.19
CA LEU A 102 8.65 -13.93 8.83
C LEU A 102 7.30 -13.45 8.29
N ALA A 103 7.35 -12.40 7.47
CA ALA A 103 6.15 -11.87 6.83
C ALA A 103 5.57 -12.90 5.83
N MET A 104 4.28 -13.16 5.95
CA MET A 104 3.51 -14.02 5.05
C MET A 104 2.74 -13.23 4.01
N PHE A 105 2.03 -12.20 4.46
CA PHE A 105 1.19 -11.32 3.65
C PHE A 105 1.30 -9.90 4.18
N ALA A 106 0.83 -8.93 3.40
CA ALA A 106 0.57 -7.60 3.91
C ALA A 106 -0.80 -7.11 3.43
N TYR A 107 -1.40 -6.22 4.23
CA TYR A 107 -2.68 -5.60 3.90
C TYR A 107 -2.52 -4.09 3.88
N ALA A 108 -2.99 -3.47 2.80
CA ALA A 108 -3.09 -2.04 2.65
C ALA A 108 -4.56 -1.63 2.50
N VAL A 109 -4.88 -0.44 2.97
CA VAL A 109 -6.20 0.16 2.75
C VAL A 109 -6.00 1.53 2.11
N ASP A 110 -6.97 1.96 1.32
CA ASP A 110 -6.92 3.26 0.67
C ASP A 110 -8.05 4.21 1.10
N LEU A 111 -7.92 5.47 0.71
CA LEU A 111 -8.89 6.52 1.00
C LEU A 111 -10.20 6.37 0.21
N GLY A 112 -10.30 5.40 -0.68
CA GLY A 112 -11.55 4.99 -1.34
C GLY A 112 -12.33 3.93 -0.56
N GLY A 113 -11.82 3.49 0.61
CA GLY A 113 -12.46 2.43 1.40
C GLY A 113 -12.23 1.04 0.83
N ASN A 114 -11.14 0.85 0.10
CA ASN A 114 -10.75 -0.44 -0.45
C ASN A 114 -9.72 -1.12 0.44
N ILE A 115 -9.76 -2.45 0.44
CA ILE A 115 -8.79 -3.29 1.13
C ILE A 115 -8.04 -4.13 0.10
N TYR A 116 -6.72 -4.12 0.20
CA TYR A 116 -5.82 -4.85 -0.68
C TYR A 116 -4.98 -5.83 0.12
N ARG A 117 -4.79 -7.03 -0.44
CA ARG A 117 -3.81 -8.00 0.06
C ARG A 117 -2.60 -8.02 -0.87
N ILE A 118 -1.41 -7.92 -0.30
CA ILE A 118 -0.13 -8.11 -0.97
C ILE A 118 0.40 -9.48 -0.60
N SER A 119 0.78 -10.27 -1.60
CA SER A 119 1.21 -11.65 -1.47
C SER A 119 2.32 -11.97 -2.45
N GLY A 120 2.96 -13.12 -2.30
CA GLY A 120 3.84 -13.69 -3.30
C GLY A 120 3.11 -14.05 -4.59
N ALA A 121 3.85 -14.47 -5.60
CA ALA A 121 3.30 -14.90 -6.88
C ALA A 121 2.21 -15.96 -6.70
N GLY A 122 1.12 -15.86 -7.46
CA GLY A 122 0.02 -16.82 -7.40
C GLY A 122 -0.81 -16.77 -6.11
N ASN A 123 -0.84 -15.64 -5.41
CA ASN A 123 -1.54 -15.43 -4.13
C ASN A 123 -1.01 -16.30 -2.96
N THR A 124 0.22 -16.75 -3.05
CA THR A 124 0.88 -17.52 -1.99
C THR A 124 1.52 -16.58 -0.97
N PRO A 125 1.93 -17.07 0.22
CA PRO A 125 2.81 -16.31 1.12
C PRO A 125 4.07 -15.79 0.41
N PHE A 126 4.67 -14.72 0.91
CA PHE A 126 5.87 -14.13 0.32
C PHE A 126 7.02 -15.13 0.13
N GLY A 127 7.28 -15.95 1.15
CA GLY A 127 8.30 -17.00 1.10
C GLY A 127 9.65 -16.50 0.61
N THR A 128 10.23 -17.22 -0.36
CA THR A 128 11.51 -16.89 -1.02
C THR A 128 11.34 -16.08 -2.31
N THR A 129 10.11 -15.65 -2.64
CA THR A 129 9.84 -14.98 -3.91
C THR A 129 10.37 -13.54 -3.93
N ASN A 130 10.86 -13.11 -5.09
CA ASN A 130 11.35 -11.75 -5.28
C ASN A 130 10.18 -10.75 -5.26
N PRO A 131 10.28 -9.61 -4.56
CA PRO A 131 9.24 -8.58 -4.53
C PRO A 131 8.75 -8.08 -5.88
N SER A 132 9.59 -8.15 -6.92
CA SER A 132 9.20 -7.81 -8.30
C SER A 132 8.14 -8.74 -8.90
N THR A 133 7.93 -9.93 -8.30
CA THR A 133 6.94 -10.91 -8.74
C THR A 133 5.69 -10.96 -7.84
N TRP A 134 5.70 -10.19 -6.76
CA TRP A 134 4.57 -10.15 -5.84
C TRP A 134 3.37 -9.49 -6.49
N ILE A 135 2.19 -9.82 -5.99
CA ILE A 135 0.94 -9.29 -6.50
C ILE A 135 0.16 -8.58 -5.39
N MET A 136 -0.57 -7.55 -5.79
CA MET A 136 -1.54 -6.90 -4.93
C MET A 136 -2.93 -7.12 -5.51
N THR A 137 -3.85 -7.60 -4.70
CA THR A 137 -5.23 -7.90 -5.07
C THR A 137 -6.20 -7.12 -4.20
N LYS A 138 -7.11 -6.37 -4.82
CA LYS A 138 -8.24 -5.77 -4.11
C LYS A 138 -9.18 -6.87 -3.64
N ILE A 139 -9.36 -7.01 -2.33
CA ILE A 139 -10.17 -8.07 -1.73
C ILE A 139 -11.52 -7.57 -1.22
N ALA A 140 -11.66 -6.26 -0.98
CA ALA A 140 -12.92 -5.63 -0.62
C ALA A 140 -12.98 -4.18 -1.09
N SER A 141 -14.20 -3.69 -1.33
CA SER A 141 -14.52 -2.29 -1.63
C SER A 141 -15.72 -1.90 -0.75
N LEU A 142 -15.47 -1.17 0.32
CA LEU A 142 -16.44 -0.84 1.36
C LEU A 142 -16.77 0.66 1.42
N GLY A 143 -16.04 1.45 0.62
CA GLY A 143 -16.26 2.87 0.44
C GLY A 143 -16.81 3.20 -0.95
N CYS A 144 -16.63 4.43 -1.36
CA CYS A 144 -16.94 4.94 -2.67
C CYS A 144 -15.66 5.25 -3.43
N ASP A 145 -15.14 4.27 -4.16
CA ASP A 145 -13.84 4.38 -4.80
C ASP A 145 -13.85 4.99 -6.19
N THR A 146 -14.95 4.83 -6.94
CA THR A 146 -14.93 5.07 -8.39
C THR A 146 -16.02 5.99 -8.92
N THR A 147 -17.00 6.41 -8.12
CA THR A 147 -18.10 7.26 -8.63
C THR A 147 -18.24 8.57 -7.88
N ALA A 148 -18.36 9.67 -8.62
CA ALA A 148 -18.62 11.01 -8.10
C ALA A 148 -19.97 11.12 -7.35
N LEU A 149 -20.83 10.10 -7.42
CA LEU A 149 -22.17 10.07 -6.85
C LEU A 149 -22.28 9.27 -5.56
N CYS A 150 -21.17 8.78 -5.07
CA CYS A 150 -21.16 7.92 -3.89
C CYS A 150 -21.27 8.75 -2.61
N THR A 151 -22.38 8.66 -1.96
CA THR A 151 -22.61 9.24 -0.62
C THR A 151 -23.17 8.16 0.31
N PRO A 152 -22.58 7.91 1.49
CA PRO A 152 -21.40 8.57 2.05
C PRO A 152 -20.09 7.94 1.58
N ASN A 153 -19.10 8.79 1.28
CA ASN A 153 -17.74 8.33 1.07
C ASN A 153 -17.13 7.87 2.41
N ARG A 154 -16.48 6.69 2.41
CA ARG A 154 -15.81 6.13 3.58
C ARG A 154 -14.34 5.98 3.28
N LYS A 155 -13.52 6.78 3.98
CA LYS A 155 -12.06 6.75 3.85
C LYS A 155 -11.47 5.87 4.95
N PHE A 156 -10.56 4.99 4.58
CA PHE A 156 -9.79 4.23 5.56
C PHE A 156 -8.49 4.97 5.88
N MET A 157 -8.42 5.47 7.10
CA MET A 157 -7.31 6.26 7.63
C MET A 157 -6.40 5.44 8.56
N PHE A 158 -6.80 4.21 8.89
CA PHE A 158 -6.07 3.30 9.79
C PHE A 158 -5.92 1.95 9.12
N ALA A 159 -4.79 1.29 9.40
CA ALA A 159 -4.57 -0.08 8.95
C ALA A 159 -5.64 -1.01 9.53
N PRO A 160 -6.05 -2.07 8.80
CA PRO A 160 -6.83 -3.13 9.40
C PRO A 160 -6.00 -3.84 10.46
N ASP A 161 -6.66 -4.36 11.49
CA ASP A 161 -6.04 -5.38 12.33
C ASP A 161 -6.29 -6.75 11.72
N VAL A 162 -5.40 -7.70 11.93
CA VAL A 162 -5.50 -9.04 11.34
C VAL A 162 -5.30 -10.10 12.39
N VAL A 163 -6.29 -10.96 12.53
CA VAL A 163 -6.25 -12.12 13.43
C VAL A 163 -6.19 -13.39 12.58
N GLU A 164 -5.31 -14.30 12.94
CA GLU A 164 -5.22 -15.62 12.31
C GLU A 164 -5.77 -16.68 13.30
N ASP A 165 -6.66 -17.52 12.80
CA ASP A 165 -7.19 -18.67 13.53
C ASP A 165 -7.34 -19.86 12.59
N GLY A 166 -6.59 -20.92 12.85
CA GLY A 166 -6.64 -22.18 12.12
C GLY A 166 -6.36 -22.04 10.62
N GLY A 167 -5.48 -21.14 10.22
CA GLY A 167 -5.14 -20.87 8.81
C GLY A 167 -6.10 -19.91 8.11
N THR A 168 -7.09 -19.37 8.83
CA THR A 168 -8.02 -18.36 8.34
C THR A 168 -7.63 -16.98 8.87
N TYR A 169 -7.59 -15.98 7.98
CA TYR A 169 -7.26 -14.60 8.34
C TYR A 169 -8.53 -13.76 8.41
N PHE A 170 -8.78 -13.15 9.55
CA PHE A 170 -9.88 -12.23 9.80
C PHE A 170 -9.34 -10.81 9.84
N LEU A 171 -9.95 -9.89 9.09
CA LEU A 171 -9.65 -8.47 9.11
C LEU A 171 -10.71 -7.75 9.94
N LEU A 172 -10.24 -6.88 10.85
CA LEU A 172 -11.06 -6.11 11.79
C LEU A 172 -10.91 -4.61 11.56
#